data_16696486041e7a3c2747a80defa45586
#
_entry.id   16696486041e7a3c2747a80defa45586
#
_cell.length_a   1.000
_cell.length_b   1.000
_cell.length_c   1.000
_cell.angle_alpha   90.00
_cell.angle_beta   90.00
_cell.angle_gamma   90.00
#
_symmetry.space_group_name_H-M   'P 1'
#
loop_
_entity.id
_entity.type
_entity.pdbx_description
1 polymer ?
#
loop_
_entity_poly.entity_id
_entity_poly.type
_entity_poly.pdbx_seq_one_letter_code
_entity_poly.pdbx_strand_id
1 'polypeptide(L)'
;MERPAQQAGDRSPQQLVARRYDVERSCLRCHERKNLSTGRSRTRLGMLERAITATNHRDSPDITSRSSSLSSQPHSTDINTSVSSGDHTALKECFLVKDGTSTRYVNELLFSRVLEKERELQSAISTPATTNNSEASPMIGFDGLISNPQLATDAFSLFPSRGQAAHLWQVFLNNVDVLLKVLHIPTTQPAVFAAINNPKAASKDLNALLFSIYFAAVTSLRQADTHMIFGEDRQSVLKRFQRGLEVSLHSAAFLDSPTIVSLQAISIYLLCYRNHNCGKSGWTLNGILLRTAQWMGLHRDGERFNLPPLECEIRRRLWYQIIGCDARVGEDHALSTNGFGGFSDTKLPLNIDDRDISPNMEMAPTSKPQWTEMTMFLVAAEMNQAIQQVSRLSVAVLNGDDKMTSLEQLLRTTTARIKDRYLQHCDPNIPIQKSALLLGQVLMGKLSVFVRQQYLRGLSAEESASRATEQTLLLACDTIEIGNELKTDELLSNFHWLFSTFTQYHLLTYTLWHLCVRPGVHCADRAWQVVDKSFTLVEGPSWPSPGPKWNVLRKLREKALNIRCSFSIPFTSAHIPNSLTVAEITGPRGDDLRGDAIPSSILGFEDDMDWNLDSICFPDWNP
;
A
#
# COMPACT_ATOMS: atom_id res chain seq x y z
N MET A 1 60.08 -51.80 -33.74
CA MET A 1 59.21 -52.98 -33.57
C MET A 1 57.84 -52.44 -33.33
N GLU A 2 57.17 -52.24 -34.39
CA GLU A 2 56.03 -52.96 -35.00
C GLU A 2 54.71 -52.76 -34.29
N ARG A 3 53.89 -52.04 -35.01
CA ARG A 3 52.43 -52.06 -34.87
C ARG A 3 51.86 -53.44 -35.25
N PRO A 4 50.62 -53.76 -34.87
CA PRO A 4 49.68 -53.75 -35.96
C PRO A 4 48.37 -53.01 -35.64
N ALA A 5 47.81 -52.52 -36.75
CA ALA A 5 46.45 -51.96 -36.90
C ALA A 5 45.39 -53.07 -36.88
N GLN A 6 44.24 -52.77 -36.36
CA GLN A 6 42.98 -53.50 -36.68
C GLN A 6 41.78 -52.56 -36.64
N GLN A 7 41.26 -52.33 -37.77
CA GLN A 7 39.92 -52.47 -38.32
C GLN A 7 38.82 -51.52 -37.77
N ALA A 8 38.47 -50.63 -38.67
CA ALA A 8 37.26 -49.90 -38.74
C ALA A 8 36.03 -50.82 -38.83
N GLY A 9 35.15 -50.74 -37.86
CA GLY A 9 33.84 -51.35 -37.90
C GLY A 9 32.78 -50.28 -38.18
N ASP A 10 32.24 -50.38 -39.36
CA ASP A 10 31.11 -49.67 -39.92
C ASP A 10 29.89 -49.79 -38.97
N ARG A 11 29.39 -48.69 -38.38
CA ARG A 11 28.12 -48.63 -37.71
C ARG A 11 27.26 -47.60 -38.41
N SER A 12 26.33 -48.10 -39.19
CA SER A 12 25.20 -47.39 -39.76
C SER A 12 24.42 -46.55 -38.73
N PRO A 13 23.90 -45.39 -39.12
CA PRO A 13 23.12 -44.52 -38.20
C PRO A 13 21.78 -45.19 -37.85
N GLN A 14 21.61 -45.47 -36.58
CA GLN A 14 20.31 -45.86 -36.04
C GLN A 14 19.32 -44.70 -36.19
N GLN A 15 18.33 -44.89 -37.01
CA GLN A 15 17.16 -44.04 -37.15
C GLN A 15 16.50 -43.87 -35.78
N LEU A 16 16.42 -42.61 -35.29
CA LEU A 16 15.53 -42.18 -34.24
C LEU A 16 14.09 -42.37 -34.71
N VAL A 17 13.47 -43.49 -34.30
CA VAL A 17 12.05 -43.70 -34.43
C VAL A 17 11.37 -42.70 -33.50
N ALA A 18 10.83 -41.65 -34.08
CA ALA A 18 9.93 -40.75 -33.40
C ALA A 18 8.72 -41.54 -32.92
N ARG A 19 8.57 -41.69 -31.61
CA ARG A 19 7.34 -42.22 -31.00
C ARG A 19 6.20 -41.25 -31.37
N ARG A 20 5.36 -41.67 -32.34
CA ARG A 20 4.08 -41.06 -32.58
C ARG A 20 3.25 -41.25 -31.30
N TYR A 21 3.02 -40.19 -30.59
CA TYR A 21 2.01 -40.17 -29.53
C TYR A 21 0.65 -40.42 -30.18
N ASP A 22 -0.07 -41.37 -29.65
CA ASP A 22 -1.38 -41.80 -30.12
C ASP A 22 -2.41 -40.70 -29.81
N VAL A 23 -2.58 -39.79 -30.77
CA VAL A 23 -3.44 -38.59 -30.66
C VAL A 23 -4.90 -38.96 -30.54
N GLU A 24 -5.27 -40.18 -31.00
CA GLU A 24 -6.67 -40.65 -30.95
C GLU A 24 -7.15 -40.98 -29.52
N ARG A 25 -6.29 -41.50 -28.63
CA ARG A 25 -6.70 -41.83 -27.25
C ARG A 25 -6.88 -40.60 -26.37
N SER A 26 -6.15 -39.53 -26.61
CA SER A 26 -6.33 -38.26 -25.87
C SER A 26 -7.59 -37.51 -26.31
N CYS A 27 -7.99 -37.61 -27.60
CA CYS A 27 -9.21 -37.01 -28.11
C CYS A 27 -10.49 -37.68 -27.59
N LEU A 28 -10.53 -39.02 -27.44
CA LEU A 28 -11.69 -39.73 -26.92
C LEU A 28 -12.01 -39.37 -25.46
N ARG A 29 -11.00 -39.29 -24.58
CA ARG A 29 -11.20 -38.83 -23.19
C ARG A 29 -11.61 -37.36 -23.09
N CYS A 30 -11.14 -36.49 -23.95
CA CYS A 30 -11.57 -35.09 -24.01
C CYS A 30 -12.99 -34.96 -24.57
N HIS A 31 -13.38 -35.82 -25.53
CA HIS A 31 -14.74 -35.85 -26.09
C HIS A 31 -15.78 -36.35 -25.06
N GLU A 32 -15.46 -37.39 -24.28
CA GLU A 32 -16.30 -37.86 -23.19
C GLU A 32 -16.46 -36.82 -22.05
N ARG A 33 -15.39 -36.10 -21.68
CA ARG A 33 -15.49 -34.99 -20.71
C ARG A 33 -16.31 -33.81 -21.24
N LYS A 34 -16.22 -33.48 -22.52
CA LYS A 34 -17.05 -32.43 -23.14
C LYS A 34 -18.52 -32.84 -23.17
N ASN A 35 -18.85 -34.09 -23.47
CA ASN A 35 -20.23 -34.59 -23.47
C ASN A 35 -20.85 -34.63 -22.07
N LEU A 36 -20.05 -34.91 -21.02
CA LEU A 36 -20.50 -34.83 -19.62
C LEU A 36 -20.69 -33.37 -19.14
N SER A 37 -19.87 -32.43 -19.60
CA SER A 37 -20.02 -31.00 -19.25
C SER A 37 -21.19 -30.34 -20.00
N THR A 38 -21.42 -30.69 -21.27
CA THR A 38 -22.56 -30.19 -22.06
C THR A 38 -23.90 -30.78 -21.59
N GLY A 39 -23.93 -32.02 -21.07
CA GLY A 39 -25.13 -32.61 -20.46
C GLY A 39 -25.56 -31.88 -19.17
N ARG A 40 -24.61 -31.52 -18.31
CA ARG A 40 -24.90 -30.74 -17.08
C ARG A 40 -25.27 -29.27 -17.38
N SER A 41 -24.71 -28.67 -18.41
CA SER A 41 -25.06 -27.30 -18.82
C SER A 41 -26.44 -27.23 -19.44
N ARG A 42 -26.85 -28.21 -20.27
CA ARG A 42 -28.20 -28.29 -20.83
C ARG A 42 -29.29 -28.52 -19.78
N THR A 43 -29.04 -29.33 -18.74
CA THR A 43 -29.96 -29.49 -17.61
C THR A 43 -30.13 -28.23 -16.77
N ARG A 44 -29.08 -27.45 -16.59
CA ARG A 44 -29.17 -26.16 -15.89
C ARG A 44 -29.88 -25.06 -16.72
N LEU A 45 -29.63 -24.98 -18.04
CA LEU A 45 -30.37 -24.09 -18.92
C LEU A 45 -31.88 -24.47 -18.98
N GLY A 46 -32.22 -25.76 -19.08
CA GLY A 46 -33.60 -26.19 -19.07
C GLY A 46 -34.32 -26.01 -17.74
N MET A 47 -33.61 -25.90 -16.62
CA MET A 47 -34.18 -25.50 -15.33
C MET A 47 -34.39 -23.99 -15.23
N LEU A 48 -33.48 -23.20 -15.80
CA LEU A 48 -33.60 -21.73 -15.87
C LEU A 48 -34.73 -21.31 -16.83
N GLU A 49 -34.87 -21.94 -17.99
CA GLU A 49 -35.96 -21.68 -18.93
C GLU A 49 -37.34 -22.07 -18.34
N ARG A 50 -37.46 -23.16 -17.58
CA ARG A 50 -38.67 -23.50 -16.85
C ARG A 50 -38.99 -22.55 -15.70
N ALA A 51 -37.98 -21.98 -15.02
CA ALA A 51 -38.18 -20.97 -13.99
C ALA A 51 -38.66 -19.63 -14.58
N ILE A 52 -38.13 -19.24 -15.74
CA ILE A 52 -38.53 -18.01 -16.45
C ILE A 52 -39.95 -18.14 -17.05
N THR A 53 -40.32 -19.31 -17.57
CA THR A 53 -41.70 -19.55 -18.06
C THR A 53 -42.73 -19.65 -16.94
N ALA A 54 -42.34 -20.11 -15.75
CA ALA A 54 -43.24 -20.19 -14.59
C ALA A 54 -43.51 -18.79 -13.96
N THR A 55 -42.65 -17.83 -14.16
CA THR A 55 -42.85 -16.44 -13.70
C THR A 55 -43.68 -15.58 -14.65
N ASN A 56 -43.84 -16.01 -15.93
CA ASN A 56 -44.61 -15.26 -16.92
C ASN A 56 -46.09 -15.67 -17.01
N HIS A 57 -46.60 -16.55 -16.13
CA HIS A 57 -48.00 -17.02 -16.12
C HIS A 57 -48.79 -16.61 -14.88
N ARG A 58 -48.55 -15.44 -14.34
CA ARG A 58 -49.46 -14.80 -13.38
C ARG A 58 -49.67 -13.35 -13.74
N ASP A 59 -50.93 -13.06 -14.03
CA ASP A 59 -51.61 -11.78 -14.12
C ASP A 59 -51.49 -11.00 -15.42
N SER A 60 -52.47 -11.25 -16.31
CA SER A 60 -53.09 -10.21 -17.18
C SER A 60 -54.55 -10.09 -16.83
N PRO A 61 -55.12 -8.88 -16.80
CA PRO A 61 -56.39 -8.67 -17.51
C PRO A 61 -56.27 -7.59 -18.57
N ASP A 62 -57.02 -7.90 -19.66
CA ASP A 62 -57.29 -7.07 -20.81
C ASP A 62 -57.65 -5.60 -20.49
N ILE A 63 -57.29 -4.68 -21.42
CA ILE A 63 -58.23 -3.72 -22.04
C ILE A 63 -57.62 -3.17 -23.34
N THR A 64 -58.45 -3.22 -24.36
CA THR A 64 -58.47 -2.86 -25.76
C THR A 64 -57.91 -1.50 -26.18
N SER A 65 -57.24 -1.54 -27.32
CA SER A 65 -57.34 -0.70 -28.53
C SER A 65 -57.16 0.83 -28.47
N ARG A 66 -56.20 1.36 -29.21
CA ARG A 66 -56.39 2.11 -30.47
C ARG A 66 -55.07 2.62 -31.05
N SER A 67 -55.01 2.44 -32.35
CA SER A 67 -54.00 2.86 -33.31
C SER A 67 -53.89 4.39 -33.46
N SER A 68 -52.68 4.92 -33.71
CA SER A 68 -52.36 5.77 -34.87
C SER A 68 -50.92 6.26 -34.90
N SER A 69 -50.22 5.89 -35.92
CA SER A 69 -49.33 6.58 -36.88
C SER A 69 -48.31 7.63 -36.44
N LEU A 70 -47.05 7.31 -36.80
CA LEU A 70 -46.00 8.11 -37.49
C LEU A 70 -45.52 9.44 -36.90
N SER A 71 -44.27 9.50 -36.45
CA SER A 71 -43.21 10.21 -37.21
C SER A 71 -41.86 10.17 -36.47
N SER A 72 -40.85 10.04 -37.26
CA SER A 72 -39.40 9.95 -36.93
C SER A 72 -38.81 11.28 -36.45
N GLN A 73 -37.98 11.26 -35.42
CA GLN A 73 -36.62 11.83 -35.39
C GLN A 73 -35.95 11.62 -34.02
N PRO A 74 -34.60 11.61 -33.92
CA PRO A 74 -33.88 11.07 -32.78
C PRO A 74 -33.62 12.14 -31.71
N HIS A 75 -33.98 11.85 -30.49
CA HIS A 75 -33.54 12.63 -29.33
C HIS A 75 -32.66 11.75 -28.42
N SER A 76 -31.49 12.31 -28.10
CA SER A 76 -30.59 11.92 -27.06
C SER A 76 -31.34 11.60 -25.77
N THR A 77 -31.29 10.37 -25.32
CA THR A 77 -31.84 9.95 -24.04
C THR A 77 -30.79 10.12 -22.95
N ASP A 78 -30.92 11.20 -22.18
CA ASP A 78 -30.43 11.30 -20.82
C ASP A 78 -31.08 10.19 -19.99
N ILE A 79 -30.29 9.21 -19.54
CA ILE A 79 -30.73 8.21 -18.58
C ILE A 79 -30.67 8.86 -17.20
N ASN A 80 -31.72 9.59 -16.84
CA ASN A 80 -32.04 9.90 -15.47
C ASN A 80 -32.67 8.66 -14.83
N THR A 81 -31.88 7.86 -14.17
CA THR A 81 -32.36 6.88 -13.21
C THR A 81 -32.80 7.63 -11.94
N SER A 82 -34.07 7.95 -11.86
CA SER A 82 -34.74 8.36 -10.62
C SER A 82 -34.73 7.18 -9.67
N VAL A 83 -33.77 7.15 -8.74
CA VAL A 83 -33.84 6.30 -7.54
C VAL A 83 -34.78 7.00 -6.57
N SER A 84 -35.86 6.31 -6.22
CA SER A 84 -36.85 6.72 -5.22
C SER A 84 -36.18 7.22 -3.95
N SER A 85 -36.61 8.39 -3.50
CA SER A 85 -36.30 9.01 -2.22
C SER A 85 -36.80 8.15 -1.06
N GLY A 86 -35.94 7.27 -0.56
CA GLY A 86 -35.99 6.75 0.79
C GLY A 86 -35.00 7.56 1.63
N ASP A 87 -35.52 8.24 2.60
CA ASP A 87 -34.83 9.12 3.53
C ASP A 87 -33.83 8.35 4.39
N HIS A 88 -32.60 8.20 3.89
CA HIS A 88 -31.42 7.86 4.66
C HIS A 88 -30.26 8.64 4.07
N THR A 89 -29.81 9.66 4.79
CA THR A 89 -28.53 10.33 4.63
C THR A 89 -27.38 9.34 4.87
N ALA A 90 -27.27 8.31 4.04
CA ALA A 90 -26.11 7.45 3.98
C ALA A 90 -24.94 8.33 3.52
N LEU A 91 -24.05 8.67 4.45
CA LEU A 91 -22.82 9.40 4.16
C LEU A 91 -22.09 8.68 3.02
N LYS A 92 -21.79 9.39 1.97
CA LYS A 92 -21.05 8.85 0.83
C LYS A 92 -19.65 8.45 1.30
N GLU A 93 -19.41 7.16 1.39
CA GLU A 93 -18.09 6.62 1.78
C GLU A 93 -17.07 6.70 0.65
N CYS A 94 -17.53 6.99 -0.55
CA CYS A 94 -16.69 7.16 -1.73
C CYS A 94 -17.28 8.21 -2.68
N PHE A 95 -16.43 8.86 -3.44
CA PHE A 95 -16.86 9.82 -4.46
C PHE A 95 -15.84 9.97 -5.60
N LEU A 96 -16.30 10.60 -6.67
CA LEU A 96 -15.47 10.94 -7.82
C LEU A 96 -15.10 12.42 -7.75
N VAL A 97 -13.83 12.72 -7.74
CA VAL A 97 -13.28 14.07 -7.88
C VAL A 97 -12.96 14.30 -9.35
N LYS A 98 -13.45 15.41 -9.92
CA LYS A 98 -13.09 15.82 -11.28
C LYS A 98 -11.68 16.40 -11.27
N ASP A 99 -10.82 15.96 -12.18
CA ASP A 99 -9.45 16.40 -12.39
C ASP A 99 -9.26 16.73 -13.88
N GLY A 100 -9.65 17.95 -14.25
CA GLY A 100 -9.74 18.35 -15.65
C GLY A 100 -10.73 17.49 -16.45
N THR A 101 -10.23 16.78 -17.46
CA THR A 101 -11.01 15.82 -18.28
C THR A 101 -11.08 14.43 -17.67
N SER A 102 -10.32 14.15 -16.60
CA SER A 102 -10.30 12.86 -15.91
C SER A 102 -11.13 12.88 -14.63
N THR A 103 -11.46 11.69 -14.12
CA THR A 103 -12.10 11.53 -12.82
C THR A 103 -11.20 10.72 -11.91
N ARG A 104 -11.19 11.07 -10.63
CA ARG A 104 -10.44 10.37 -9.58
C ARG A 104 -11.40 9.76 -8.57
N TYR A 105 -11.28 8.47 -8.34
CA TYR A 105 -12.02 7.75 -7.32
C TYR A 105 -11.32 7.86 -5.97
N VAL A 106 -12.08 8.15 -4.91
CA VAL A 106 -11.59 8.26 -3.53
C VAL A 106 -12.52 7.45 -2.63
N ASN A 107 -11.98 6.54 -1.81
CA ASN A 107 -12.76 5.68 -0.92
C ASN A 107 -12.07 5.42 0.44
N GLU A 108 -11.08 6.21 0.81
CA GLU A 108 -10.52 6.20 2.16
C GLU A 108 -11.48 6.92 3.13
N LEU A 109 -11.98 6.22 4.14
CA LEU A 109 -13.12 6.64 4.96
C LEU A 109 -13.01 8.07 5.52
N LEU A 110 -11.97 8.35 6.32
CA LEU A 110 -11.84 9.66 6.95
C LEU A 110 -11.50 10.75 5.92
N PHE A 111 -10.65 10.42 4.97
CA PHE A 111 -10.26 11.33 3.90
C PHE A 111 -11.46 11.71 3.02
N SER A 112 -12.32 10.73 2.69
CA SER A 112 -13.56 10.96 1.95
C SER A 112 -14.49 11.90 2.72
N ARG A 113 -14.65 11.73 4.03
CA ARG A 113 -15.48 12.59 4.87
C ARG A 113 -14.98 14.02 4.99
N VAL A 114 -13.67 14.21 5.09
CA VAL A 114 -13.04 15.54 5.09
C VAL A 114 -13.30 16.24 3.77
N LEU A 115 -13.19 15.54 2.66
CA LEU A 115 -13.44 16.09 1.31
C LEU A 115 -14.93 16.33 1.04
N GLU A 116 -15.84 15.52 1.56
CA GLU A 116 -17.28 15.65 1.30
C GLU A 116 -17.85 16.99 1.75
N LYS A 117 -17.38 17.52 2.88
CA LYS A 117 -17.90 18.75 3.49
C LYS A 117 -17.35 20.03 2.87
N GLU A 118 -16.25 19.96 2.15
CA GLU A 118 -15.47 21.13 1.78
C GLU A 118 -15.12 21.12 0.29
N ARG A 119 -15.78 21.95 -0.51
CA ARG A 119 -15.47 22.12 -1.94
C ARG A 119 -14.03 22.57 -2.21
N GLU A 120 -13.49 23.40 -1.31
CA GLU A 120 -12.10 23.86 -1.42
C GLU A 120 -11.10 22.71 -1.24
N LEU A 121 -11.37 21.76 -0.35
CA LEU A 121 -10.54 20.57 -0.18
C LEU A 121 -10.64 19.63 -1.38
N GLN A 122 -11.83 19.53 -2.02
CA GLN A 122 -12.00 18.78 -3.26
C GLN A 122 -11.19 19.39 -4.41
N SER A 123 -11.18 20.72 -4.52
CA SER A 123 -10.36 21.40 -5.53
C SER A 123 -8.87 21.22 -5.29
N ALA A 124 -8.43 21.21 -4.03
CA ALA A 124 -7.02 21.03 -3.67
C ALA A 124 -6.44 19.67 -4.10
N ILE A 125 -7.25 18.60 -4.09
CA ILE A 125 -6.80 17.28 -4.54
C ILE A 125 -6.71 17.19 -6.07
N SER A 126 -7.47 18.02 -6.79
CA SER A 126 -7.49 18.09 -8.26
C SER A 126 -6.37 18.97 -8.81
N THR A 127 -5.82 19.87 -7.99
CA THR A 127 -4.75 20.76 -8.42
C THR A 127 -3.46 19.95 -8.51
N PRO A 128 -2.79 19.89 -9.69
CA PRO A 128 -1.44 19.35 -9.77
C PRO A 128 -0.57 20.09 -8.76
N ALA A 129 0.33 19.40 -8.07
CA ALA A 129 1.29 20.04 -7.19
C ALA A 129 2.06 21.08 -8.04
N THR A 130 1.68 22.34 -7.92
CA THR A 130 2.37 23.44 -8.56
C THR A 130 3.72 23.56 -7.84
N THR A 131 4.73 22.94 -8.41
CA THR A 131 6.10 23.29 -8.12
C THR A 131 6.29 24.69 -8.65
N ASN A 132 6.22 25.69 -7.77
CA ASN A 132 6.65 27.04 -8.03
C ASN A 132 8.19 27.10 -8.15
N ASN A 133 8.72 26.34 -9.09
CA ASN A 133 10.08 26.51 -9.56
C ASN A 133 10.12 26.12 -11.02
N SER A 134 10.47 27.05 -11.85
CA SER A 134 10.61 26.99 -13.29
C SER A 134 11.70 26.05 -13.81
N GLU A 135 12.14 25.10 -13.00
CA GLU A 135 12.91 23.93 -13.39
C GLU A 135 12.23 22.70 -12.80
N ALA A 136 11.04 22.38 -13.32
CA ALA A 136 10.48 21.07 -13.11
C ALA A 136 11.48 20.06 -13.67
N SER A 137 12.27 19.44 -12.78
CA SER A 137 13.05 18.25 -13.13
C SER A 137 12.09 17.31 -13.85
N PRO A 138 12.37 16.94 -15.13
CA PRO A 138 11.45 16.12 -15.88
C PRO A 138 11.22 14.86 -15.06
N MET A 139 9.96 14.66 -14.65
CA MET A 139 9.57 13.49 -13.87
C MET A 139 10.08 12.26 -14.59
N ILE A 140 10.71 11.37 -13.85
CA ILE A 140 11.14 10.08 -14.37
C ILE A 140 9.85 9.31 -14.71
N GLY A 141 9.47 9.29 -15.98
CA GLY A 141 8.36 8.49 -16.50
C GLY A 141 8.85 7.12 -16.92
N PHE A 142 8.04 6.09 -16.77
CA PHE A 142 8.35 4.73 -17.23
C PHE A 142 7.66 4.47 -18.57
N ASP A 143 7.98 5.31 -19.56
CA ASP A 143 7.31 5.27 -20.87
C ASP A 143 7.83 4.13 -21.77
N GLY A 144 9.01 3.60 -21.48
CA GLY A 144 9.69 2.61 -22.30
C GLY A 144 9.11 1.20 -22.27
N LEU A 145 8.26 0.86 -21.27
CA LEU A 145 7.70 -0.49 -21.17
C LEU A 145 6.55 -0.74 -22.15
N ILE A 146 5.82 0.32 -22.50
CA ILE A 146 4.59 0.24 -23.28
C ILE A 146 4.76 0.76 -24.71
N SER A 147 5.65 1.71 -24.95
CA SER A 147 5.84 2.28 -26.29
C SER A 147 7.15 2.99 -26.46
N ASN A 148 8.14 2.38 -27.12
CA ASN A 148 9.18 3.19 -27.74
C ASN A 148 9.93 2.50 -28.90
N PRO A 149 9.74 2.95 -30.15
CA PRO A 149 10.60 2.57 -31.28
C PRO A 149 12.02 3.16 -31.22
N GLN A 150 12.32 4.08 -30.27
CA GLN A 150 13.67 4.67 -30.11
C GLN A 150 14.57 3.86 -29.13
N LEU A 151 14.25 2.62 -28.83
CA LEU A 151 15.07 1.71 -28.01
C LEU A 151 16.37 1.22 -28.75
N ALA A 152 16.80 1.91 -29.79
CA ALA A 152 18.06 1.61 -30.51
C ALA A 152 19.35 1.88 -29.69
N THR A 153 19.22 2.27 -28.42
CA THR A 153 20.39 2.45 -27.54
C THR A 153 20.92 1.09 -27.12
N ASP A 154 22.19 0.84 -27.37
CA ASP A 154 22.87 -0.34 -26.85
C ASP A 154 22.84 -0.30 -25.31
N ALA A 155 22.10 -1.23 -24.69
CA ALA A 155 22.02 -1.34 -23.23
C ALA A 155 23.40 -1.44 -22.56
N PHE A 156 24.39 -1.99 -23.27
CA PHE A 156 25.74 -2.18 -22.73
C PHE A 156 26.51 -0.87 -22.54
N SER A 157 26.18 0.19 -23.27
CA SER A 157 26.75 1.53 -23.07
C SER A 157 26.28 2.21 -21.80
N LEU A 158 25.17 1.71 -21.20
CA LEU A 158 24.56 2.28 -20.00
C LEU A 158 25.10 1.68 -18.69
N PHE A 159 25.87 0.56 -18.78
CA PHE A 159 26.44 -0.07 -17.60
C PHE A 159 27.52 0.83 -16.95
N PRO A 160 27.60 0.83 -15.62
CA PRO A 160 28.70 1.46 -14.91
C PRO A 160 29.99 0.66 -15.11
N SER A 161 31.14 1.25 -14.80
CA SER A 161 32.40 0.52 -14.75
C SER A 161 32.33 -0.64 -13.74
N ARG A 162 33.17 -1.67 -13.89
CA ARG A 162 33.16 -2.83 -12.98
C ARG A 162 33.35 -2.43 -11.50
N GLY A 163 34.21 -1.45 -11.23
CA GLY A 163 34.43 -0.94 -9.88
C GLY A 163 33.20 -0.24 -9.33
N GLN A 164 32.55 0.62 -10.12
CA GLN A 164 31.29 1.27 -9.75
C GLN A 164 30.17 0.25 -9.54
N ALA A 165 30.05 -0.74 -10.42
CA ALA A 165 29.05 -1.81 -10.30
C ALA A 165 29.20 -2.62 -9.00
N ALA A 166 30.43 -3.01 -8.65
CA ALA A 166 30.73 -3.73 -7.41
C ALA A 166 30.45 -2.87 -6.17
N HIS A 167 30.77 -1.57 -6.24
CA HIS A 167 30.44 -0.63 -5.16
C HIS A 167 28.92 -0.47 -4.99
N LEU A 168 28.17 -0.28 -6.08
CA LEU A 168 26.70 -0.19 -6.03
C LEU A 168 26.05 -1.47 -5.52
N TRP A 169 26.61 -2.64 -5.83
CA TRP A 169 26.16 -3.90 -5.24
C TRP A 169 26.29 -3.89 -3.71
N GLN A 170 27.41 -3.41 -3.18
CA GLN A 170 27.60 -3.31 -1.73
C GLN A 170 26.66 -2.29 -1.10
N VAL A 171 26.44 -1.14 -1.73
CA VAL A 171 25.45 -0.14 -1.29
C VAL A 171 24.05 -0.75 -1.30
N PHE A 172 23.69 -1.49 -2.33
CA PHE A 172 22.39 -2.17 -2.40
C PHE A 172 22.19 -3.14 -1.23
N LEU A 173 23.19 -3.98 -0.94
CA LEU A 173 23.13 -4.92 0.19
C LEU A 173 22.91 -4.20 1.53
N ASN A 174 23.64 -3.11 1.77
CA ASN A 174 23.61 -2.41 3.05
C ASN A 174 22.38 -1.53 3.25
N ASN A 175 21.87 -0.90 2.19
CA ASN A 175 20.86 0.15 2.30
C ASN A 175 19.48 -0.29 1.80
N VAL A 176 19.39 -1.30 0.92
CA VAL A 176 18.17 -1.69 0.21
C VAL A 176 17.75 -3.11 0.52
N ASP A 177 18.62 -4.10 0.29
CA ASP A 177 18.26 -5.51 0.46
C ASP A 177 17.80 -5.83 1.88
N VAL A 178 18.46 -5.26 2.89
CA VAL A 178 18.09 -5.44 4.31
C VAL A 178 16.65 -5.02 4.64
N LEU A 179 16.06 -4.15 3.81
CA LEU A 179 14.69 -3.65 3.97
C LEU A 179 13.69 -4.42 3.10
N LEU A 180 14.14 -4.98 1.98
CA LEU A 180 13.29 -5.46 0.88
C LEU A 180 13.21 -6.99 0.81
N LYS A 181 14.33 -7.70 1.01
CA LYS A 181 14.48 -9.16 1.07
C LYS A 181 13.78 -9.98 -0.04
N VAL A 182 13.70 -9.45 -1.26
CA VAL A 182 13.13 -10.19 -2.41
C VAL A 182 14.15 -11.07 -3.13
N LEU A 183 15.44 -10.87 -2.85
CA LEU A 183 16.52 -11.69 -3.36
C LEU A 183 16.97 -12.72 -2.32
N HIS A 184 17.45 -13.84 -2.77
CA HIS A 184 18.23 -14.78 -1.96
C HIS A 184 19.70 -14.55 -2.27
N ILE A 185 20.41 -13.83 -1.41
CA ILE A 185 21.75 -13.33 -1.68
C ILE A 185 22.76 -14.43 -2.00
N PRO A 186 22.78 -15.59 -1.28
CA PRO A 186 23.74 -16.66 -1.60
C PRO A 186 23.66 -17.19 -3.03
N THR A 187 22.48 -17.23 -3.65
CA THR A 187 22.32 -17.67 -5.05
C THR A 187 22.44 -16.53 -6.05
N THR A 188 22.05 -15.32 -5.67
CA THR A 188 22.04 -14.16 -6.57
C THR A 188 23.43 -13.55 -6.74
N GLN A 189 24.23 -13.47 -5.68
CA GLN A 189 25.52 -12.80 -5.68
C GLN A 189 26.51 -13.36 -6.71
N PRO A 190 26.70 -14.69 -6.86
CA PRO A 190 27.58 -15.24 -7.89
C PRO A 190 27.14 -14.85 -9.31
N ALA A 191 25.83 -14.87 -9.59
CA ALA A 191 25.28 -14.48 -10.88
C ALA A 191 25.50 -12.98 -11.15
N VAL A 192 25.31 -12.11 -10.14
CA VAL A 192 25.56 -10.67 -10.20
C VAL A 192 27.03 -10.40 -10.55
N PHE A 193 28.00 -11.01 -9.87
CA PHE A 193 29.42 -10.80 -10.16
C PHE A 193 29.83 -11.35 -11.53
N ALA A 194 29.27 -12.48 -11.96
CA ALA A 194 29.49 -13.00 -13.32
C ALA A 194 28.98 -11.99 -14.36
N ALA A 195 27.79 -11.41 -14.15
CA ALA A 195 27.20 -10.42 -15.04
C ALA A 195 27.93 -9.06 -15.01
N ILE A 196 28.42 -8.59 -13.86
CA ILE A 196 29.29 -7.41 -13.76
C ILE A 196 30.56 -7.59 -14.58
N ASN A 197 31.15 -8.78 -14.56
CA ASN A 197 32.36 -9.07 -15.33
C ASN A 197 32.10 -9.18 -16.83
N ASN A 198 30.98 -9.76 -17.25
CA ASN A 198 30.58 -9.90 -18.63
C ASN A 198 29.06 -9.72 -18.84
N PRO A 199 28.58 -8.49 -18.92
CA PRO A 199 27.14 -8.23 -19.10
C PRO A 199 26.56 -8.79 -20.40
N LYS A 200 27.39 -8.96 -21.42
CA LYS A 200 26.97 -9.51 -22.72
C LYS A 200 26.64 -11.01 -22.67
N ALA A 201 27.24 -11.74 -21.73
CA ALA A 201 26.96 -13.16 -21.52
C ALA A 201 25.79 -13.39 -20.55
N ALA A 202 25.40 -12.37 -19.80
CA ALA A 202 24.27 -12.45 -18.87
C ALA A 202 22.92 -12.48 -19.61
N SER A 203 21.93 -13.13 -18.99
CA SER A 203 20.56 -13.09 -19.50
C SER A 203 19.99 -11.67 -19.44
N LYS A 204 19.01 -11.37 -20.30
CA LYS A 204 18.43 -10.01 -20.40
C LYS A 204 17.67 -9.61 -19.15
N ASP A 205 17.02 -10.55 -18.49
CA ASP A 205 16.34 -10.35 -17.21
C ASP A 205 17.31 -10.13 -16.04
N LEU A 206 18.48 -10.81 -16.04
CA LEU A 206 19.55 -10.53 -15.07
C LEU A 206 20.15 -9.13 -15.29
N ASN A 207 20.30 -8.70 -16.54
CA ASN A 207 20.71 -7.33 -16.83
C ASN A 207 19.67 -6.31 -16.36
N ALA A 208 18.37 -6.59 -16.50
CA ALA A 208 17.30 -5.77 -15.92
C ALA A 208 17.41 -5.71 -14.39
N LEU A 209 17.68 -6.84 -13.75
CA LEU A 209 17.89 -6.89 -12.29
C LEU A 209 19.08 -6.03 -11.86
N LEU A 210 20.20 -6.08 -12.60
CA LEU A 210 21.37 -5.24 -12.31
C LEU A 210 21.04 -3.75 -12.40
N PHE A 211 20.36 -3.31 -13.45
CA PHE A 211 19.96 -1.91 -13.56
C PHE A 211 19.00 -1.47 -12.45
N SER A 212 18.10 -2.34 -12.00
CA SER A 212 17.23 -2.08 -10.84
C SER A 212 18.04 -1.95 -9.55
N ILE A 213 19.02 -2.81 -9.34
CA ILE A 213 19.96 -2.77 -8.20
C ILE A 213 20.75 -1.46 -8.22
N TYR A 214 21.30 -1.05 -9.37
CA TYR A 214 22.04 0.21 -9.49
C TYR A 214 21.15 1.43 -9.26
N PHE A 215 19.94 1.43 -9.83
CA PHE A 215 18.96 2.48 -9.59
C PHE A 215 18.61 2.60 -8.11
N ALA A 216 18.35 1.48 -7.42
CA ALA A 216 18.03 1.44 -6.01
C ALA A 216 19.20 1.89 -5.13
N ALA A 217 20.42 1.43 -5.43
CA ALA A 217 21.61 1.87 -4.73
C ALA A 217 21.80 3.39 -4.83
N VAL A 218 21.71 3.97 -6.04
CA VAL A 218 21.82 5.43 -6.24
C VAL A 218 20.67 6.18 -5.58
N THR A 219 19.45 5.62 -5.54
CA THR A 219 18.32 6.20 -4.80
C THR A 219 18.62 6.30 -3.30
N SER A 220 19.32 5.32 -2.74
CA SER A 220 19.69 5.31 -1.32
C SER A 220 20.87 6.22 -0.95
N LEU A 221 21.65 6.68 -1.93
CA LEU A 221 22.80 7.55 -1.72
C LEU A 221 22.40 9.03 -1.66
N ARG A 222 23.19 9.83 -0.97
CA ARG A 222 23.09 11.29 -1.01
C ARG A 222 23.64 11.83 -2.34
N GLN A 223 23.24 13.03 -2.70
CA GLN A 223 23.73 13.74 -3.90
C GLN A 223 25.28 13.78 -3.97
N ALA A 224 25.93 14.16 -2.86
CA ALA A 224 27.37 14.27 -2.78
C ALA A 224 28.08 12.92 -3.00
N ASP A 225 27.56 11.84 -2.41
CA ASP A 225 28.13 10.49 -2.53
C ASP A 225 28.02 9.99 -3.98
N THR A 226 26.90 10.26 -4.65
CA THR A 226 26.72 9.91 -6.07
C THR A 226 27.71 10.67 -6.95
N HIS A 227 27.90 11.97 -6.69
CA HIS A 227 28.86 12.79 -7.44
C HIS A 227 30.30 12.29 -7.27
N MET A 228 30.68 11.87 -6.06
CA MET A 228 32.02 11.28 -5.82
C MET A 228 32.25 10.00 -6.62
N ILE A 229 31.21 9.15 -6.79
CA ILE A 229 31.32 7.86 -7.49
C ILE A 229 31.35 8.04 -9.01
N PHE A 230 30.51 8.94 -9.55
CA PHE A 230 30.27 9.04 -10.99
C PHE A 230 30.83 10.29 -11.65
N GLY A 231 31.13 11.36 -10.88
CA GLY A 231 31.45 12.67 -11.43
C GLY A 231 30.27 13.38 -12.12
N GLU A 232 29.06 12.81 -11.99
CA GLU A 232 27.83 13.23 -12.66
C GLU A 232 26.77 13.63 -11.63
N ASP A 233 25.77 14.39 -12.08
CA ASP A 233 24.57 14.66 -11.29
C ASP A 233 23.75 13.37 -11.04
N ARG A 234 23.21 13.24 -9.82
CA ARG A 234 22.43 12.08 -9.38
C ARG A 234 21.24 11.78 -10.29
N GLN A 235 20.55 12.82 -10.79
CA GLN A 235 19.39 12.64 -11.69
C GLN A 235 19.82 12.06 -13.04
N SER A 236 20.96 12.46 -13.57
CA SER A 236 21.52 11.93 -14.81
C SER A 236 21.86 10.44 -14.67
N VAL A 237 22.47 10.07 -13.55
CA VAL A 237 22.80 8.66 -13.23
C VAL A 237 21.53 7.82 -13.08
N LEU A 238 20.52 8.32 -12.37
CA LEU A 238 19.22 7.64 -12.20
C LEU A 238 18.52 7.42 -13.54
N LYS A 239 18.46 8.44 -14.40
CA LYS A 239 17.88 8.32 -15.76
C LYS A 239 18.62 7.30 -16.62
N ARG A 240 19.96 7.26 -16.52
CA ARG A 240 20.78 6.27 -17.22
C ARG A 240 20.42 4.85 -16.79
N PHE A 241 20.31 4.58 -15.50
CA PHE A 241 20.00 3.23 -15.01
C PHE A 241 18.53 2.86 -15.24
N GLN A 242 17.61 3.80 -15.13
CA GLN A 242 16.22 3.60 -15.55
C GLN A 242 16.14 3.18 -17.02
N ARG A 243 16.85 3.91 -17.90
CA ARG A 243 16.87 3.58 -19.33
C ARG A 243 17.46 2.19 -19.58
N GLY A 244 18.51 1.81 -18.85
CA GLY A 244 19.09 0.46 -18.92
C GLY A 244 18.11 -0.62 -18.51
N LEU A 245 17.31 -0.37 -17.45
CA LEU A 245 16.25 -1.27 -17.02
C LEU A 245 15.17 -1.43 -18.10
N GLU A 246 14.66 -0.33 -18.65
CA GLU A 246 13.63 -0.33 -19.69
C GLU A 246 14.06 -1.13 -20.92
N VAL A 247 15.28 -0.86 -21.42
CA VAL A 247 15.84 -1.57 -22.58
C VAL A 247 16.01 -3.06 -22.30
N SER A 248 16.48 -3.42 -21.10
CA SER A 248 16.68 -4.81 -20.69
C SER A 248 15.37 -5.57 -20.55
N LEU A 249 14.35 -4.98 -19.94
CA LEU A 249 13.00 -5.57 -19.79
C LEU A 249 12.30 -5.74 -21.14
N HIS A 250 12.40 -4.74 -22.02
CA HIS A 250 11.87 -4.85 -23.38
C HIS A 250 12.57 -6.00 -24.14
N SER A 251 13.92 -6.06 -24.07
CA SER A 251 14.71 -7.11 -24.71
C SER A 251 14.43 -8.50 -24.13
N ALA A 252 14.02 -8.59 -22.86
CA ALA A 252 13.59 -9.81 -22.18
C ALA A 252 12.14 -10.20 -22.50
N ALA A 253 11.41 -9.40 -23.30
CA ALA A 253 9.97 -9.57 -23.58
C ALA A 253 9.15 -9.74 -22.29
N PHE A 254 9.39 -8.90 -21.28
CA PHE A 254 8.82 -9.03 -19.93
C PHE A 254 7.29 -9.20 -19.93
N LEU A 255 6.57 -8.47 -20.79
CA LEU A 255 5.10 -8.53 -20.81
C LEU A 255 4.57 -9.88 -21.33
N ASP A 256 5.29 -10.53 -22.23
CA ASP A 256 4.88 -11.80 -22.85
C ASP A 256 5.52 -13.03 -22.19
N SER A 257 6.73 -12.87 -21.65
CA SER A 257 7.53 -13.97 -21.09
C SER A 257 8.20 -13.57 -19.76
N PRO A 258 7.43 -13.20 -18.73
CA PRO A 258 7.99 -12.77 -17.45
C PRO A 258 8.68 -13.91 -16.72
N THR A 259 9.80 -13.59 -16.04
CA THR A 259 10.53 -14.49 -15.15
C THR A 259 10.47 -14.00 -13.70
N ILE A 260 10.84 -14.86 -12.74
CA ILE A 260 10.98 -14.43 -11.33
C ILE A 260 12.01 -13.30 -11.23
N VAL A 261 13.12 -13.39 -11.98
CA VAL A 261 14.18 -12.37 -11.98
C VAL A 261 13.68 -11.03 -12.52
N SER A 262 12.90 -11.02 -13.60
CA SER A 262 12.33 -9.79 -14.14
C SER A 262 11.27 -9.16 -13.21
N LEU A 263 10.48 -9.98 -12.49
CA LEU A 263 9.57 -9.50 -11.45
C LEU A 263 10.32 -8.91 -10.25
N GLN A 264 11.42 -9.54 -9.82
CA GLN A 264 12.29 -9.00 -8.78
C GLN A 264 12.87 -7.64 -9.20
N ALA A 265 13.34 -7.53 -10.45
CA ALA A 265 13.86 -6.28 -10.99
C ALA A 265 12.85 -5.14 -10.92
N ILE A 266 11.63 -5.35 -11.42
CA ILE A 266 10.57 -4.32 -11.39
C ILE A 266 10.13 -4.03 -9.96
N SER A 267 10.05 -5.04 -9.09
CA SER A 267 9.65 -4.87 -7.69
C SER A 267 10.64 -3.99 -6.93
N ILE A 268 11.95 -4.18 -7.12
CA ILE A 268 13.00 -3.33 -6.56
C ILE A 268 12.89 -1.90 -7.11
N TYR A 269 12.73 -1.77 -8.43
CA TYR A 269 12.60 -0.47 -9.08
C TYR A 269 11.40 0.32 -8.57
N LEU A 270 10.20 -0.29 -8.50
CA LEU A 270 8.97 0.40 -8.11
C LEU A 270 8.98 0.85 -6.65
N LEU A 271 9.64 0.12 -5.75
CA LEU A 271 9.85 0.58 -4.37
C LEU A 271 10.60 1.92 -4.35
N CYS A 272 11.69 2.00 -5.14
CA CYS A 272 12.54 3.20 -5.22
C CYS A 272 11.93 4.31 -6.06
N TYR A 273 11.09 3.97 -7.05
CA TYR A 273 10.44 4.91 -7.96
C TYR A 273 9.60 5.97 -7.23
N ARG A 274 8.99 5.61 -6.10
CA ARG A 274 8.21 6.52 -5.24
C ARG A 274 9.03 7.71 -4.73
N ASN A 275 10.35 7.58 -4.58
CA ASN A 275 11.22 8.69 -4.20
C ASN A 275 11.32 9.78 -5.28
N HIS A 276 10.96 9.43 -6.51
CA HIS A 276 11.15 10.27 -7.68
C HIS A 276 9.84 10.65 -8.37
N ASN A 277 8.77 9.90 -8.12
CA ASN A 277 7.48 10.11 -8.75
C ASN A 277 6.32 9.69 -7.84
N CYS A 278 5.54 10.67 -7.39
CA CYS A 278 4.31 10.49 -6.60
C CYS A 278 3.04 10.47 -7.46
N GLY A 279 3.18 10.42 -8.79
CA GLY A 279 2.08 10.40 -9.75
C GLY A 279 1.37 9.05 -9.88
N LYS A 280 0.30 9.03 -10.66
CA LYS A 280 -0.55 7.84 -10.91
C LYS A 280 0.20 6.69 -11.60
N SER A 281 1.30 6.99 -12.30
CA SER A 281 2.10 5.99 -13.04
C SER A 281 2.63 4.87 -12.14
N GLY A 282 3.08 5.17 -10.92
CA GLY A 282 3.53 4.17 -9.97
C GLY A 282 2.44 3.16 -9.60
N TRP A 283 1.20 3.62 -9.41
CA TRP A 283 0.06 2.75 -9.15
C TRP A 283 -0.30 1.86 -10.35
N THR A 284 -0.32 2.44 -11.56
CA THR A 284 -0.58 1.70 -12.80
C THR A 284 0.48 0.62 -13.05
N LEU A 285 1.77 0.96 -12.89
CA LEU A 285 2.87 0.01 -13.05
C LEU A 285 2.82 -1.11 -12.03
N ASN A 286 2.48 -0.80 -10.78
CA ASN A 286 2.30 -1.83 -9.76
C ASN A 286 1.12 -2.75 -10.08
N GLY A 287 0.05 -2.24 -10.70
CA GLY A 287 -1.06 -3.03 -11.23
C GLY A 287 -0.61 -4.02 -12.31
N ILE A 288 0.27 -3.62 -13.22
CA ILE A 288 0.88 -4.52 -14.23
C ILE A 288 1.69 -5.60 -13.51
N LEU A 289 2.57 -5.22 -12.57
CA LEU A 289 3.38 -6.17 -11.81
C LEU A 289 2.52 -7.17 -11.04
N LEU A 290 1.46 -6.73 -10.39
CA LEU A 290 0.52 -7.59 -9.65
C LEU A 290 -0.19 -8.59 -10.59
N ARG A 291 -0.66 -8.14 -11.76
CA ARG A 291 -1.28 -9.03 -12.75
C ARG A 291 -0.30 -10.05 -13.31
N THR A 292 0.93 -9.63 -13.58
CA THR A 292 2.02 -10.53 -14.03
C THR A 292 2.33 -11.58 -12.96
N ALA A 293 2.44 -11.17 -11.69
CA ALA A 293 2.65 -12.09 -10.57
C ALA A 293 1.49 -13.10 -10.41
N GLN A 294 0.23 -12.66 -10.60
CA GLN A 294 -0.93 -13.54 -10.61
C GLN A 294 -0.89 -14.54 -11.77
N TRP A 295 -0.54 -14.09 -12.97
CA TRP A 295 -0.38 -14.95 -14.14
C TRP A 295 0.69 -16.03 -13.93
N MET A 296 1.80 -15.69 -13.27
CA MET A 296 2.85 -16.62 -12.88
C MET A 296 2.48 -17.50 -11.67
N GLY A 297 1.30 -17.34 -11.08
CA GLY A 297 0.82 -18.15 -9.97
C GLY A 297 1.38 -17.81 -8.60
N LEU A 298 2.02 -16.61 -8.40
CA LEU A 298 2.58 -16.22 -7.10
C LEU A 298 1.51 -16.04 -6.01
N HIS A 299 0.26 -15.79 -6.37
CA HIS A 299 -0.88 -15.71 -5.46
C HIS A 299 -1.32 -17.08 -4.90
N ARG A 300 -0.67 -18.15 -5.34
CA ARG A 300 -0.84 -19.51 -4.83
C ARG A 300 0.47 -19.99 -4.23
N ASP A 301 0.40 -20.63 -3.06
CA ASP A 301 1.60 -21.14 -2.41
C ASP A 301 2.32 -22.19 -3.27
N GLY A 302 3.66 -22.07 -3.37
CA GLY A 302 4.47 -22.94 -4.20
C GLY A 302 4.40 -24.42 -3.82
N GLU A 303 4.11 -24.74 -2.55
CA GLU A 303 3.93 -26.11 -2.08
C GLU A 303 2.80 -26.84 -2.81
N ARG A 304 1.77 -26.10 -3.27
CA ARG A 304 0.67 -26.69 -4.10
C ARG A 304 1.15 -27.24 -5.43
N PHE A 305 2.27 -26.73 -5.90
CA PHE A 305 2.87 -27.12 -7.17
C PHE A 305 4.09 -28.04 -6.99
N ASN A 306 4.36 -28.47 -5.75
CA ASN A 306 5.53 -29.26 -5.36
C ASN A 306 6.86 -28.59 -5.77
N LEU A 307 6.93 -27.25 -5.65
CA LEU A 307 8.17 -26.51 -5.91
C LEU A 307 9.16 -26.72 -4.77
N PRO A 308 10.48 -26.67 -5.08
CA PRO A 308 11.53 -26.73 -4.06
C PRO A 308 11.35 -25.66 -2.98
N PRO A 309 11.78 -25.91 -1.73
CA PRO A 309 11.62 -24.98 -0.61
C PRO A 309 12.13 -23.56 -0.89
N LEU A 310 13.30 -23.42 -1.50
CA LEU A 310 13.86 -22.11 -1.86
C LEU A 310 12.99 -21.37 -2.89
N GLU A 311 12.44 -22.07 -3.89
CA GLU A 311 11.57 -21.44 -4.87
C GLU A 311 10.23 -21.01 -4.23
N CYS A 312 9.67 -21.81 -3.33
CA CYS A 312 8.51 -21.43 -2.54
C CYS A 312 8.77 -20.15 -1.75
N GLU A 313 9.92 -20.08 -1.06
CA GLU A 313 10.29 -18.93 -0.24
C GLU A 313 10.51 -17.66 -1.07
N ILE A 314 11.22 -17.73 -2.20
CA ILE A 314 11.40 -16.58 -3.11
C ILE A 314 10.05 -16.09 -3.63
N ARG A 315 9.13 -16.97 -4.01
CA ARG A 315 7.79 -16.62 -4.48
C ARG A 315 6.95 -15.97 -3.37
N ARG A 316 7.04 -16.44 -2.13
CA ARG A 316 6.38 -15.84 -0.96
C ARG A 316 6.89 -14.42 -0.72
N ARG A 317 8.22 -14.23 -0.63
CA ARG A 317 8.84 -12.90 -0.44
C ARG A 317 8.40 -11.94 -1.53
N LEU A 318 8.49 -12.35 -2.78
CA LEU A 318 8.13 -11.51 -3.93
C LEU A 318 6.64 -11.16 -3.95
N TRP A 319 5.75 -12.12 -3.66
CA TRP A 319 4.32 -11.87 -3.56
C TRP A 319 3.98 -10.83 -2.49
N TYR A 320 4.50 -11.01 -1.27
CA TYR A 320 4.24 -10.08 -0.18
C TYR A 320 4.83 -8.68 -0.42
N GLN A 321 5.95 -8.59 -1.10
CA GLN A 321 6.50 -7.31 -1.52
C GLN A 321 5.58 -6.60 -2.53
N ILE A 322 5.10 -7.31 -3.54
CA ILE A 322 4.23 -6.74 -4.58
C ILE A 322 2.91 -6.23 -3.98
N ILE A 323 2.25 -7.03 -3.15
CA ILE A 323 1.00 -6.58 -2.51
C ILE A 323 1.23 -5.48 -1.47
N GLY A 324 2.38 -5.47 -0.81
CA GLY A 324 2.79 -4.40 0.10
C GLY A 324 3.00 -3.07 -0.64
N CYS A 325 3.64 -3.09 -1.79
CA CYS A 325 3.79 -1.92 -2.66
C CYS A 325 2.43 -1.44 -3.19
N ASP A 326 1.54 -2.35 -3.60
CA ASP A 326 0.19 -2.01 -4.07
C ASP A 326 -0.63 -1.31 -2.99
N ALA A 327 -0.64 -1.86 -1.77
CA ALA A 327 -1.29 -1.26 -0.62
C ALA A 327 -0.75 0.15 -0.33
N ARG A 328 0.56 0.32 -0.40
CA ARG A 328 1.23 1.57 -0.08
C ARG A 328 0.94 2.66 -1.11
N VAL A 329 1.02 2.32 -2.39
CA VAL A 329 0.72 3.28 -3.48
C VAL A 329 -0.78 3.60 -3.50
N GLY A 330 -1.65 2.63 -3.20
CA GLY A 330 -3.08 2.88 -3.01
C GLY A 330 -3.35 3.93 -1.92
N GLU A 331 -2.68 3.82 -0.77
CA GLU A 331 -2.78 4.81 0.31
C GLU A 331 -2.38 6.22 -0.14
N ASP A 332 -1.32 6.37 -0.94
CA ASP A 332 -0.88 7.68 -1.46
C ASP A 332 -1.96 8.34 -2.33
N HIS A 333 -2.80 7.53 -2.97
CA HIS A 333 -3.90 7.99 -3.82
C HIS A 333 -5.27 8.01 -3.15
N ALA A 334 -5.35 7.83 -1.83
CA ALA A 334 -6.59 7.73 -1.06
C ALA A 334 -7.52 6.59 -1.53
N LEU A 335 -6.92 5.50 -1.99
CA LEU A 335 -7.61 4.27 -2.32
C LEU A 335 -7.51 3.31 -1.14
N SER A 336 -8.63 2.76 -0.70
CA SER A 336 -8.59 1.66 0.27
C SER A 336 -8.08 0.40 -0.42
N THR A 337 -7.20 -0.30 0.28
CA THR A 337 -6.54 -1.52 -0.22
C THR A 337 -7.47 -2.75 -0.19
N ASN A 338 -8.75 -2.60 -0.53
CA ASN A 338 -9.71 -3.72 -0.67
C ASN A 338 -9.30 -4.70 -1.79
N GLY A 339 -8.02 -4.67 -2.06
CA GLY A 339 -7.31 -5.14 -3.17
C GLY A 339 -7.43 -6.59 -3.55
N PHE A 340 -6.87 -6.84 -4.65
CA PHE A 340 -6.71 -8.05 -5.43
C PHE A 340 -6.11 -9.26 -4.67
N GLY A 341 -5.70 -9.13 -3.41
CA GLY A 341 -5.25 -10.21 -2.53
C GLY A 341 -6.35 -11.13 -1.97
N GLY A 342 -7.62 -10.88 -2.31
CA GLY A 342 -8.77 -11.59 -1.74
C GLY A 342 -8.81 -13.11 -1.99
N PHE A 343 -8.07 -13.60 -2.94
CA PHE A 343 -8.01 -15.02 -3.32
C PHE A 343 -6.60 -15.61 -3.28
N SER A 344 -5.70 -15.02 -2.49
CA SER A 344 -4.35 -15.54 -2.29
C SER A 344 -4.33 -16.53 -1.12
N ASP A 345 -3.71 -17.68 -1.34
CA ASP A 345 -3.40 -18.67 -0.30
C ASP A 345 -1.89 -18.79 -0.04
N THR A 346 -1.11 -17.87 -0.60
CA THR A 346 0.33 -17.80 -0.41
C THR A 346 0.66 -17.57 1.06
N LYS A 347 1.40 -18.49 1.66
CA LYS A 347 1.86 -18.41 3.05
C LYS A 347 2.80 -17.22 3.25
N LEU A 348 2.90 -16.73 4.48
CA LEU A 348 3.95 -15.79 4.84
C LEU A 348 5.34 -16.40 4.60
N PRO A 349 6.34 -15.60 4.23
CA PRO A 349 7.73 -16.04 4.23
C PRO A 349 8.15 -16.56 5.61
N LEU A 350 9.19 -17.36 5.64
CA LEU A 350 9.75 -17.89 6.89
C LEU A 350 10.59 -16.82 7.59
N ASN A 351 10.61 -16.85 8.92
CA ASN A 351 11.54 -16.02 9.72
C ASN A 351 12.89 -16.73 9.79
N ILE A 352 13.71 -16.57 8.76
CA ILE A 352 15.01 -17.24 8.58
C ILE A 352 16.04 -16.26 7.97
N ASP A 353 17.31 -16.58 8.13
CA ASP A 353 18.38 -15.93 7.38
C ASP A 353 18.55 -16.62 6.01
N ASP A 354 19.07 -15.92 5.02
CA ASP A 354 19.29 -16.50 3.68
C ASP A 354 20.18 -17.75 3.70
N ARG A 355 21.13 -17.84 4.65
CA ARG A 355 22.02 -19.02 4.84
C ARG A 355 21.30 -20.27 5.34
N ASP A 356 20.08 -20.15 5.87
CA ASP A 356 19.34 -21.29 6.42
C ASP A 356 18.58 -22.08 5.35
N ILE A 357 18.54 -21.57 4.12
CA ILE A 357 17.87 -22.21 3.00
C ILE A 357 18.79 -22.25 1.77
N SER A 358 18.76 -23.35 1.02
CA SER A 358 19.59 -23.53 -0.17
C SER A 358 18.86 -24.28 -1.27
N PRO A 359 19.34 -24.21 -2.55
CA PRO A 359 18.70 -24.90 -3.67
C PRO A 359 18.58 -26.41 -3.54
N ASN A 360 19.47 -27.02 -2.77
CA ASN A 360 19.55 -28.48 -2.65
C ASN A 360 18.74 -29.05 -1.47
N MET A 361 17.99 -28.21 -0.76
CA MET A 361 17.16 -28.66 0.37
C MET A 361 15.84 -29.27 -0.13
N GLU A 362 15.53 -30.46 0.36
CA GLU A 362 14.27 -31.15 0.10
C GLU A 362 13.14 -30.70 1.03
N MET A 363 13.49 -30.25 2.23
CA MET A 363 12.54 -29.78 3.24
C MET A 363 12.80 -28.33 3.62
N ALA A 364 11.74 -27.55 3.77
CA ALA A 364 11.83 -26.18 4.24
C ALA A 364 12.35 -26.12 5.68
N PRO A 365 13.23 -25.15 6.02
CA PRO A 365 13.65 -24.93 7.39
C PRO A 365 12.48 -24.42 8.25
N THR A 366 12.59 -24.58 9.57
CA THR A 366 11.63 -24.00 10.50
C THR A 366 11.94 -22.54 10.78
N SER A 367 10.87 -21.71 10.93
CA SER A 367 11.05 -20.31 11.36
C SER A 367 11.71 -20.22 12.73
N LYS A 368 12.67 -19.29 12.86
CA LYS A 368 13.38 -19.02 14.11
C LYS A 368 12.54 -18.10 15.02
N PRO A 369 12.58 -18.25 16.33
CA PRO A 369 11.91 -17.35 17.26
C PRO A 369 12.63 -16.02 17.48
N GLN A 370 13.92 -15.92 17.12
CA GLN A 370 14.76 -14.74 17.30
C GLN A 370 14.76 -13.83 16.09
N TRP A 371 15.50 -12.71 16.20
CA TRP A 371 15.80 -11.83 15.06
C TRP A 371 16.45 -12.61 13.91
N THR A 372 15.98 -12.31 12.69
CA THR A 372 16.57 -12.77 11.42
C THR A 372 16.55 -11.64 10.39
N GLU A 373 17.22 -11.84 9.27
CA GLU A 373 17.19 -10.91 8.14
C GLU A 373 15.77 -10.65 7.61
N MET A 374 14.82 -11.56 7.84
CA MET A 374 13.43 -11.45 7.41
C MET A 374 12.54 -10.71 8.41
N THR A 375 12.98 -10.47 9.63
CA THR A 375 12.13 -9.94 10.72
C THR A 375 11.43 -8.64 10.32
N MET A 376 12.16 -7.64 9.82
CA MET A 376 11.57 -6.36 9.43
C MET A 376 10.54 -6.50 8.30
N PHE A 377 10.86 -7.31 7.30
CA PHE A 377 9.95 -7.62 6.19
C PHE A 377 8.64 -8.26 6.69
N LEU A 378 8.75 -9.22 7.61
CA LEU A 378 7.59 -9.94 8.17
C LEU A 378 6.71 -9.04 9.02
N VAL A 379 7.28 -8.13 9.82
CA VAL A 379 6.52 -7.11 10.55
C VAL A 379 5.65 -6.30 9.57
N ALA A 380 6.23 -5.80 8.48
CA ALA A 380 5.49 -5.05 7.48
C ALA A 380 4.43 -5.91 6.76
N ALA A 381 4.75 -7.16 6.41
CA ALA A 381 3.85 -8.08 5.71
C ALA A 381 2.63 -8.45 6.57
N GLU A 382 2.82 -8.82 7.84
CA GLU A 382 1.72 -9.14 8.77
C GLU A 382 0.85 -7.93 9.07
N MET A 383 1.44 -6.74 9.24
CA MET A 383 0.67 -5.51 9.42
C MET A 383 -0.17 -5.14 8.20
N ASN A 384 0.37 -5.31 6.99
CA ASN A 384 -0.40 -5.10 5.76
C ASN A 384 -1.58 -6.09 5.66
N GLN A 385 -1.39 -7.35 6.04
CA GLN A 385 -2.48 -8.32 6.11
C GLN A 385 -3.57 -7.87 7.12
N ALA A 386 -3.17 -7.41 8.30
CA ALA A 386 -4.12 -6.94 9.31
C ALA A 386 -4.93 -5.73 8.82
N ILE A 387 -4.29 -4.74 8.19
CA ILE A 387 -4.97 -3.58 7.60
C ILE A 387 -5.98 -4.02 6.53
N GLN A 388 -5.62 -4.98 5.66
CA GLN A 388 -6.55 -5.55 4.68
C GLN A 388 -7.72 -6.28 5.34
N GLN A 389 -7.48 -7.03 6.42
CA GLN A 389 -8.54 -7.71 7.18
C GLN A 389 -9.49 -6.70 7.83
N VAL A 390 -8.97 -5.63 8.44
CA VAL A 390 -9.80 -4.52 8.97
C VAL A 390 -10.67 -3.93 7.85
N SER A 391 -10.10 -3.66 6.69
CA SER A 391 -10.84 -3.12 5.54
C SER A 391 -11.97 -4.05 5.09
N ARG A 392 -11.73 -5.37 5.04
CA ARG A 392 -12.74 -6.37 4.68
C ARG A 392 -13.86 -6.46 5.72
N LEU A 393 -13.51 -6.55 7.01
CA LEU A 393 -14.47 -6.58 8.10
C LEU A 393 -15.32 -5.31 8.15
N SER A 394 -14.72 -4.17 7.82
CA SER A 394 -15.40 -2.88 7.79
C SER A 394 -16.52 -2.81 6.75
N VAL A 395 -16.43 -3.55 5.65
CA VAL A 395 -17.44 -3.60 4.59
C VAL A 395 -18.40 -4.79 4.77
N ALA A 396 -18.04 -5.79 5.60
CA ALA A 396 -18.88 -6.95 5.82
C ALA A 396 -20.23 -6.57 6.43
N VAL A 397 -21.29 -7.26 6.01
CA VAL A 397 -22.65 -7.12 6.57
C VAL A 397 -22.71 -7.92 7.88
N LEU A 398 -22.18 -7.31 8.96
CA LEU A 398 -22.25 -7.82 10.32
C LEU A 398 -23.03 -6.82 11.17
N ASN A 399 -23.62 -7.27 12.27
CA ASN A 399 -24.19 -6.38 13.27
C ASN A 399 -23.07 -5.47 13.83
N GLY A 400 -23.42 -4.23 14.22
CA GLY A 400 -22.43 -3.23 14.65
C GLY A 400 -21.52 -3.74 15.77
N ASP A 401 -22.08 -4.33 16.81
CA ASP A 401 -21.34 -4.80 17.99
C ASP A 401 -20.43 -6.01 17.68
N ASP A 402 -20.91 -7.00 16.92
CA ASP A 402 -20.12 -8.16 16.49
C ASP A 402 -18.94 -7.75 15.63
N LYS A 403 -19.14 -6.73 14.79
CA LYS A 403 -18.12 -6.18 13.90
C LYS A 403 -17.01 -5.51 14.70
N MET A 404 -17.36 -4.69 15.69
CA MET A 404 -16.39 -3.96 16.49
C MET A 404 -15.59 -4.92 17.38
N THR A 405 -16.25 -5.87 18.03
CA THR A 405 -15.59 -6.93 18.79
C THR A 405 -14.57 -7.70 17.94
N SER A 406 -14.92 -8.02 16.70
CA SER A 406 -14.03 -8.71 15.75
C SER A 406 -12.83 -7.84 15.36
N LEU A 407 -13.03 -6.54 15.15
CA LEU A 407 -11.96 -5.60 14.82
C LEU A 407 -10.98 -5.40 15.98
N GLU A 408 -11.48 -5.26 17.20
CA GLU A 408 -10.65 -5.15 18.40
C GLU A 408 -9.88 -6.43 18.70
N GLN A 409 -10.52 -7.57 18.55
CA GLN A 409 -9.83 -8.86 18.70
C GLN A 409 -8.73 -9.01 17.66
N LEU A 410 -8.97 -8.65 16.40
CA LEU A 410 -7.96 -8.65 15.35
C LEU A 410 -6.78 -7.74 15.71
N LEU A 411 -7.06 -6.53 16.20
CA LEU A 411 -6.04 -5.58 16.64
C LEU A 411 -5.19 -6.17 17.77
N ARG A 412 -5.81 -6.65 18.86
CA ARG A 412 -5.11 -7.24 20.02
C ARG A 412 -4.26 -8.43 19.63
N THR A 413 -4.83 -9.40 18.91
CA THR A 413 -4.12 -10.62 18.53
C THR A 413 -2.96 -10.34 17.58
N THR A 414 -3.12 -9.39 16.64
CA THR A 414 -2.05 -9.01 15.71
C THR A 414 -0.92 -8.27 16.44
N THR A 415 -1.26 -7.30 17.29
CA THR A 415 -0.28 -6.53 18.05
C THR A 415 0.53 -7.43 18.99
N ALA A 416 -0.14 -8.28 19.76
CA ALA A 416 0.53 -9.24 20.64
C ALA A 416 1.47 -10.17 19.84
N ARG A 417 0.96 -10.76 18.75
CA ARG A 417 1.77 -11.68 17.91
C ARG A 417 3.01 -11.01 17.33
N ILE A 418 2.91 -9.78 16.83
CA ILE A 418 4.04 -9.06 16.26
C ILE A 418 5.06 -8.70 17.34
N LYS A 419 4.59 -8.23 18.50
CA LYS A 419 5.44 -7.92 19.64
C LYS A 419 6.20 -9.17 20.12
N ASP A 420 5.47 -10.26 20.39
CA ASP A 420 6.04 -11.48 20.96
C ASP A 420 6.92 -12.25 19.96
N ARG A 421 6.56 -12.23 18.68
CA ARG A 421 7.27 -13.02 17.67
C ARG A 421 8.48 -12.32 17.09
N TYR A 422 8.46 -10.99 17.01
CA TYR A 422 9.47 -10.22 16.29
C TYR A 422 10.12 -9.13 17.14
N LEU A 423 9.34 -8.18 17.67
CA LEU A 423 9.91 -6.94 18.19
C LEU A 423 10.68 -7.13 19.50
N GLN A 424 10.26 -8.06 20.38
CA GLN A 424 10.97 -8.34 21.62
C GLN A 424 12.40 -8.87 21.43
N HIS A 425 12.74 -9.31 20.23
CA HIS A 425 14.05 -9.84 19.88
C HIS A 425 14.95 -8.84 19.16
N CYS A 426 14.50 -7.58 19.03
CA CYS A 426 15.24 -6.54 18.36
C CYS A 426 16.13 -5.76 19.36
N ASP A 427 17.39 -5.51 18.96
CA ASP A 427 18.32 -4.64 19.69
C ASP A 427 18.22 -3.20 19.14
N PRO A 428 17.83 -2.21 19.96
CA PRO A 428 17.71 -0.81 19.50
C PRO A 428 19.05 -0.16 19.13
N ASN A 429 20.19 -0.75 19.50
CA ASN A 429 21.51 -0.25 19.15
C ASN A 429 21.96 -0.67 17.74
N ILE A 430 21.26 -1.62 17.12
CA ILE A 430 21.54 -2.09 15.76
C ILE A 430 20.60 -1.37 14.77
N PRO A 431 21.11 -0.59 13.80
CA PRO A 431 20.29 0.27 12.95
C PRO A 431 19.07 -0.40 12.32
N ILE A 432 19.25 -1.57 11.71
CA ILE A 432 18.14 -2.28 11.05
C ILE A 432 17.13 -2.84 12.07
N GLN A 433 17.57 -3.24 13.25
CA GLN A 433 16.69 -3.74 14.31
C GLN A 433 15.93 -2.58 14.98
N LYS A 434 16.59 -1.43 15.21
CA LYS A 434 15.92 -0.19 15.63
C LYS A 434 14.87 0.24 14.60
N SER A 435 15.19 0.17 13.31
CA SER A 435 14.23 0.46 12.26
C SER A 435 13.00 -0.45 12.32
N ALA A 436 13.18 -1.75 12.61
CA ALA A 436 12.08 -2.70 12.75
C ALA A 436 11.21 -2.40 13.97
N LEU A 437 11.81 -2.02 15.10
CA LEU A 437 11.11 -1.60 16.31
C LEU A 437 10.23 -0.38 16.05
N LEU A 438 10.82 0.70 15.55
CA LEU A 438 10.09 1.94 15.27
C LEU A 438 9.02 1.75 14.18
N LEU A 439 9.34 1.03 13.10
CA LEU A 439 8.36 0.71 12.07
C LEU A 439 7.20 -0.10 12.62
N GLY A 440 7.47 -1.11 13.44
CA GLY A 440 6.44 -1.93 14.09
C GLY A 440 5.52 -1.07 14.97
N GLN A 441 6.08 -0.17 15.79
CA GLN A 441 5.31 0.75 16.63
C GLN A 441 4.43 1.69 15.77
N VAL A 442 4.98 2.30 14.72
CA VAL A 442 4.21 3.15 13.80
C VAL A 442 3.06 2.38 13.16
N LEU A 443 3.30 1.15 12.69
CA LEU A 443 2.27 0.36 12.02
C LEU A 443 1.18 -0.11 13.01
N MET A 444 1.54 -0.49 14.24
CA MET A 444 0.58 -0.86 15.29
C MET A 444 -0.26 0.35 15.73
N GLY A 445 0.36 1.51 15.96
CA GLY A 445 -0.35 2.75 16.27
C GLY A 445 -1.30 3.16 15.15
N LYS A 446 -0.83 3.09 13.90
CA LYS A 446 -1.66 3.35 12.72
C LYS A 446 -2.86 2.39 12.64
N LEU A 447 -2.66 1.09 12.85
CA LEU A 447 -3.74 0.10 12.87
C LEU A 447 -4.75 0.42 13.97
N SER A 448 -4.28 0.79 15.16
CA SER A 448 -5.14 1.14 16.30
C SER A 448 -6.02 2.36 16.01
N VAL A 449 -5.45 3.43 15.44
CA VAL A 449 -6.23 4.61 15.01
C VAL A 449 -7.19 4.24 13.89
N PHE A 450 -6.78 3.40 12.94
CA PHE A 450 -7.61 2.96 11.82
C PHE A 450 -8.83 2.15 12.29
N VAL A 451 -8.67 1.23 13.25
CA VAL A 451 -9.78 0.50 13.88
C VAL A 451 -10.73 1.47 14.58
N ARG A 452 -10.22 2.39 15.41
CA ARG A 452 -11.05 3.38 16.12
C ARG A 452 -11.84 4.28 15.15
N GLN A 453 -11.30 4.60 13.99
CA GLN A 453 -12.03 5.35 12.97
C GLN A 453 -13.23 4.59 12.38
N GLN A 454 -13.23 3.25 12.44
CA GLN A 454 -14.40 2.48 11.99
C GLN A 454 -15.64 2.73 12.85
N TYR A 455 -15.49 3.14 14.11
CA TYR A 455 -16.60 3.59 14.96
C TYR A 455 -17.27 4.88 14.47
N LEU A 456 -16.58 5.65 13.62
CA LEU A 456 -17.15 6.86 13.03
C LEU A 456 -18.00 6.57 11.80
N ARG A 457 -18.03 5.32 11.33
CA ARG A 457 -18.71 4.92 10.11
C ARG A 457 -20.23 5.02 10.29
N GLY A 458 -20.92 5.64 9.34
CA GLY A 458 -22.37 5.81 9.40
C GLY A 458 -22.88 6.91 10.34
N LEU A 459 -22.01 7.54 11.14
CA LEU A 459 -22.41 8.61 12.07
C LEU A 459 -22.53 9.96 11.37
N SER A 460 -23.40 10.82 11.87
CA SER A 460 -23.47 12.24 11.49
C SER A 460 -22.16 12.98 11.87
N ALA A 461 -22.04 14.22 11.42
CA ALA A 461 -20.87 15.04 11.77
C ALA A 461 -20.77 15.33 13.27
N GLU A 462 -21.92 15.60 13.90
CA GLU A 462 -22.03 15.93 15.31
C GLU A 462 -21.72 14.70 16.18
N GLU A 463 -22.29 13.54 15.82
CA GLU A 463 -21.99 12.28 16.48
C GLU A 463 -20.52 11.88 16.32
N SER A 464 -19.94 12.07 15.12
CA SER A 464 -18.52 11.82 14.90
C SER A 464 -17.64 12.73 15.76
N ALA A 465 -18.00 14.03 15.89
CA ALA A 465 -17.30 14.98 16.75
C ALA A 465 -17.41 14.60 18.24
N SER A 466 -18.57 14.08 18.68
CA SER A 466 -18.75 13.62 20.06
C SER A 466 -17.85 12.41 20.40
N ARG A 467 -17.56 11.58 19.41
CA ARG A 467 -16.68 10.41 19.54
C ARG A 467 -15.19 10.68 19.28
N ALA A 468 -14.81 11.93 19.04
CA ALA A 468 -13.42 12.34 18.96
C ALA A 468 -12.83 12.38 20.37
N THR A 469 -12.11 11.34 20.78
CA THR A 469 -11.51 11.22 22.11
C THR A 469 -10.08 11.76 22.15
N GLU A 470 -9.71 12.38 23.27
CA GLU A 470 -8.35 12.86 23.51
C GLU A 470 -7.33 11.71 23.46
N GLN A 471 -7.69 10.54 23.99
CA GLN A 471 -6.86 9.34 23.97
C GLN A 471 -6.49 8.92 22.53
N THR A 472 -7.44 9.00 21.58
CA THR A 472 -7.12 8.68 20.18
C THR A 472 -6.26 9.75 19.53
N LEU A 473 -6.41 11.02 19.93
CA LEU A 473 -5.54 12.11 19.47
C LEU A 473 -4.11 11.92 19.98
N LEU A 474 -3.94 11.62 21.27
CA LEU A 474 -2.62 11.34 21.84
C LEU A 474 -1.95 10.15 21.15
N LEU A 475 -2.67 9.05 20.96
CA LEU A 475 -2.16 7.90 20.22
C LEU A 475 -1.71 8.25 18.79
N ALA A 476 -2.47 9.12 18.11
CA ALA A 476 -2.07 9.60 16.78
C ALA A 476 -0.82 10.46 16.83
N CYS A 477 -0.69 11.34 17.82
CA CYS A 477 0.49 12.18 18.04
C CYS A 477 1.73 11.33 18.32
N ASP A 478 1.66 10.40 19.27
CA ASP A 478 2.76 9.50 19.62
C ASP A 478 3.24 8.71 18.38
N THR A 479 2.28 8.18 17.62
CA THR A 479 2.60 7.42 16.40
C THR A 479 3.26 8.29 15.32
N ILE A 480 2.85 9.54 15.17
CA ILE A 480 3.47 10.49 14.23
C ILE A 480 4.88 10.85 14.70
N GLU A 481 5.09 11.07 16.00
CA GLU A 481 6.41 11.37 16.57
C GLU A 481 7.41 10.24 16.29
N ILE A 482 7.04 8.98 16.55
CA ILE A 482 7.85 7.81 16.20
C ILE A 482 8.10 7.75 14.68
N GLY A 483 7.09 8.04 13.87
CA GLY A 483 7.24 8.12 12.41
C GLY A 483 8.19 9.25 11.96
N ASN A 484 8.29 10.35 12.70
CA ASN A 484 9.25 11.41 12.46
C ASN A 484 10.66 10.98 12.91
N GLU A 485 10.80 10.25 14.02
CA GLU A 485 12.08 9.69 14.46
C GLU A 485 12.69 8.77 13.39
N LEU A 486 11.90 7.84 12.80
CA LEU A 486 12.35 7.00 11.67
C LEU A 486 13.00 7.79 10.53
N LYS A 487 12.62 9.06 10.36
CA LYS A 487 13.10 9.93 9.28
C LYS A 487 14.30 10.76 9.66
N THR A 488 14.54 10.99 10.95
CA THR A 488 15.50 12.00 11.42
C THR A 488 16.62 11.42 12.29
N ASP A 489 16.49 10.18 12.76
CA ASP A 489 17.51 9.53 13.58
C ASP A 489 18.77 9.25 12.74
N GLU A 490 19.91 9.79 13.15
CA GLU A 490 21.20 9.69 12.44
C GLU A 490 21.67 8.24 12.30
N LEU A 491 21.38 7.37 13.27
CA LEU A 491 21.68 5.93 13.23
C LEU A 491 21.01 5.25 12.03
N LEU A 492 19.86 5.78 11.59
CA LEU A 492 19.05 5.25 10.50
C LEU A 492 19.29 5.92 9.15
N SER A 493 20.33 6.74 9.04
CA SER A 493 20.61 7.58 7.85
C SER A 493 20.67 6.78 6.55
N ASN A 494 21.15 5.54 6.55
CA ASN A 494 21.17 4.65 5.39
C ASN A 494 19.76 4.25 4.90
N PHE A 495 18.73 4.42 5.72
CA PHE A 495 17.35 4.01 5.43
C PHE A 495 16.40 5.20 5.25
N HIS A 496 16.85 6.44 5.46
CA HIS A 496 16.03 7.64 5.32
C HIS A 496 15.40 7.76 3.92
N TRP A 497 16.06 7.27 2.88
CA TRP A 497 15.52 7.25 1.51
C TRP A 497 14.17 6.52 1.42
N LEU A 498 14.00 5.43 2.18
CA LEU A 498 12.73 4.70 2.23
C LEU A 498 11.74 5.40 3.16
N PHE A 499 12.15 5.72 4.39
CA PHE A 499 11.26 6.29 5.40
C PHE A 499 10.77 7.69 5.05
N SER A 500 11.50 8.45 4.24
CA SER A 500 11.04 9.74 3.71
C SER A 500 9.75 9.61 2.91
N THR A 501 9.51 8.48 2.24
CA THR A 501 8.28 8.21 1.52
C THR A 501 7.11 7.79 2.42
N PHE A 502 7.35 7.52 3.71
CA PHE A 502 6.34 7.09 4.68
C PHE A 502 5.65 8.30 5.35
N THR A 503 4.97 9.12 4.55
CA THR A 503 4.12 10.18 5.10
C THR A 503 2.90 9.57 5.79
N GLN A 504 2.67 9.98 7.05
CA GLN A 504 1.58 9.44 7.86
C GLN A 504 0.26 10.17 7.54
N TYR A 505 -0.18 10.13 6.26
CA TYR A 505 -1.37 10.84 5.79
C TYR A 505 -2.61 10.58 6.65
N HIS A 506 -2.83 9.32 6.99
CA HIS A 506 -4.00 8.89 7.74
C HIS A 506 -4.04 9.51 9.15
N LEU A 507 -2.91 9.47 9.86
CA LEU A 507 -2.79 10.02 11.21
C LEU A 507 -2.85 11.55 11.20
N LEU A 508 -2.16 12.22 10.27
CA LEU A 508 -2.21 13.67 10.11
C LEU A 508 -3.63 14.15 9.76
N THR A 509 -4.34 13.43 8.90
CA THR A 509 -5.75 13.74 8.59
C THR A 509 -6.61 13.65 9.85
N TYR A 510 -6.45 12.60 10.66
CA TYR A 510 -7.19 12.44 11.91
C TYR A 510 -6.86 13.56 12.91
N THR A 511 -5.57 13.85 13.11
CA THR A 511 -5.12 14.88 14.06
C THR A 511 -5.66 16.26 13.67
N LEU A 512 -5.56 16.66 12.41
CA LEU A 512 -6.09 17.93 11.91
C LEU A 512 -7.61 17.99 11.96
N TRP A 513 -8.30 16.91 11.61
CA TRP A 513 -9.75 16.81 11.75
C TRP A 513 -10.17 16.97 13.22
N HIS A 514 -9.49 16.29 14.15
CA HIS A 514 -9.77 16.39 15.59
C HIS A 514 -9.60 17.83 16.08
N LEU A 515 -8.54 18.52 15.68
CA LEU A 515 -8.28 19.92 16.02
C LEU A 515 -9.34 20.88 15.45
N CYS A 516 -9.99 20.52 14.32
CA CYS A 516 -11.12 21.28 13.80
C CYS A 516 -12.40 21.08 14.63
N VAL A 517 -12.71 19.85 15.08
CA VAL A 517 -13.97 19.55 15.78
C VAL A 517 -13.88 19.78 17.29
N ARG A 518 -12.68 19.72 17.89
CA ARG A 518 -12.40 19.95 19.30
C ARG A 518 -11.15 20.82 19.50
N PRO A 519 -11.19 22.12 19.16
CA PRO A 519 -10.00 22.99 19.21
C PRO A 519 -9.48 23.24 20.62
N GLY A 520 -10.31 23.16 21.65
CA GLY A 520 -9.98 23.42 23.06
C GLY A 520 -9.58 22.18 23.87
N VAL A 521 -9.21 21.07 23.21
CA VAL A 521 -8.75 19.86 23.92
C VAL A 521 -7.43 20.11 24.65
N HIS A 522 -7.24 19.49 25.83
CA HIS A 522 -6.09 19.74 26.70
C HIS A 522 -4.73 19.49 26.00
N CYS A 523 -4.65 18.47 25.13
CA CYS A 523 -3.43 18.14 24.38
C CYS A 523 -3.29 18.87 23.02
N ALA A 524 -4.09 19.91 22.75
CA ALA A 524 -4.08 20.61 21.46
C ALA A 524 -2.70 21.19 21.11
N ASP A 525 -1.98 21.76 22.07
CA ASP A 525 -0.66 22.35 21.81
C ASP A 525 0.37 21.31 21.40
N ARG A 526 0.37 20.11 22.03
CA ARG A 526 1.20 18.98 21.62
C ARG A 526 0.83 18.53 20.19
N ALA A 527 -0.47 18.40 19.90
CA ALA A 527 -0.92 18.00 18.57
C ALA A 527 -0.46 18.99 17.49
N TRP A 528 -0.47 20.31 17.76
CA TRP A 528 0.06 21.32 16.87
C TRP A 528 1.57 21.21 16.67
N GLN A 529 2.35 20.98 17.73
CA GLN A 529 3.80 20.77 17.63
C GLN A 529 4.14 19.59 16.72
N VAL A 530 3.40 18.48 16.88
CA VAL A 530 3.57 17.27 16.06
C VAL A 530 3.22 17.52 14.60
N VAL A 531 2.11 18.22 14.32
CA VAL A 531 1.70 18.60 12.98
C VAL A 531 2.76 19.50 12.34
N ASP A 532 3.18 20.57 13.02
CA ASP A 532 4.15 21.54 12.50
C ASP A 532 5.50 20.88 12.20
N LYS A 533 6.00 20.02 13.08
CA LYS A 533 7.23 19.24 12.85
C LYS A 533 7.08 18.35 11.61
N SER A 534 5.95 17.69 11.45
CA SER A 534 5.70 16.82 10.29
C SER A 534 5.62 17.60 8.98
N PHE A 535 4.99 18.79 9.00
CA PHE A 535 4.93 19.67 7.82
C PHE A 535 6.31 20.20 7.46
N THR A 536 7.09 20.67 8.43
CA THR A 536 8.47 21.12 8.21
C THR A 536 9.33 20.03 7.58
N LEU A 537 9.21 18.79 8.04
CA LEU A 537 9.94 17.65 7.49
C LEU A 537 9.53 17.37 6.03
N VAL A 538 8.23 17.25 5.74
CA VAL A 538 7.75 16.87 4.41
C VAL A 538 7.94 17.97 3.37
N GLU A 539 7.90 19.24 3.77
CA GLU A 539 8.09 20.40 2.88
C GLU A 539 9.56 20.83 2.76
N GLY A 540 10.45 20.17 3.47
CA GLY A 540 11.89 20.44 3.42
C GLY A 540 12.52 20.05 2.09
N PRO A 541 13.64 20.72 1.69
CA PRO A 541 14.28 20.52 0.38
C PRO A 541 14.88 19.12 0.18
N SER A 542 15.10 18.39 1.27
CA SER A 542 15.74 17.07 1.25
C SER A 542 14.76 15.91 1.01
N TRP A 543 13.45 16.22 0.95
CA TRP A 543 12.41 15.19 0.88
C TRP A 543 11.80 15.08 -0.52
N PRO A 544 11.30 13.88 -0.89
CA PRO A 544 10.53 13.71 -2.12
C PRO A 544 9.33 14.66 -2.14
N SER A 545 8.99 15.18 -3.32
CA SER A 545 7.79 16.00 -3.48
C SER A 545 6.56 15.23 -2.99
N PRO A 546 5.76 15.80 -2.08
CA PRO A 546 4.58 15.13 -1.57
C PRO A 546 3.51 15.00 -2.66
N GLY A 547 2.77 13.90 -2.61
CA GLY A 547 1.68 13.61 -3.56
C GLY A 547 0.47 14.55 -3.41
N PRO A 548 -0.54 14.42 -4.30
CA PRO A 548 -1.73 15.30 -4.32
C PRO A 548 -2.51 15.33 -2.99
N LYS A 549 -2.45 14.25 -2.22
CA LYS A 549 -3.07 14.14 -0.90
C LYS A 549 -2.52 15.18 0.11
N TRP A 550 -1.29 15.63 -0.10
CA TRP A 550 -0.67 16.66 0.74
C TRP A 550 -1.35 18.03 0.60
N ASN A 551 -1.84 18.38 -0.58
CA ASN A 551 -2.56 19.63 -0.79
C ASN A 551 -3.84 19.70 0.07
N VAL A 552 -4.51 18.56 0.25
CA VAL A 552 -5.67 18.47 1.15
C VAL A 552 -5.25 18.68 2.60
N LEU A 553 -4.13 18.09 3.04
CA LEU A 553 -3.61 18.31 4.40
C LEU A 553 -3.23 19.77 4.64
N ARG A 554 -2.63 20.46 3.66
CA ARG A 554 -2.35 21.91 3.76
C ARG A 554 -3.63 22.70 3.99
N LYS A 555 -4.66 22.47 3.19
CA LYS A 555 -5.96 23.14 3.34
C LYS A 555 -6.64 22.81 4.65
N LEU A 556 -6.58 21.56 5.08
CA LEU A 556 -7.14 21.15 6.37
C LEU A 556 -6.39 21.81 7.54
N ARG A 557 -5.05 21.96 7.43
CA ARG A 557 -4.24 22.70 8.41
C ARG A 557 -4.60 24.18 8.45
N GLU A 558 -4.75 24.85 7.29
CA GLU A 558 -5.21 26.24 7.21
C GLU A 558 -6.56 26.43 7.92
N LYS A 559 -7.51 25.52 7.68
CA LYS A 559 -8.82 25.54 8.33
C LYS A 559 -8.70 25.36 9.85
N ALA A 560 -7.94 24.40 10.31
CA ALA A 560 -7.73 24.17 11.75
C ALA A 560 -7.05 25.37 12.44
N LEU A 561 -6.10 26.04 11.76
CA LEU A 561 -5.48 27.28 12.25
C LEU A 561 -6.50 28.43 12.38
N ASN A 562 -7.36 28.62 11.38
CA ASN A 562 -8.41 29.65 11.44
C ASN A 562 -9.38 29.41 12.62
N ILE A 563 -9.76 28.16 12.87
CA ILE A 563 -10.58 27.79 14.03
C ILE A 563 -9.82 28.08 15.33
N ARG A 564 -8.54 27.71 15.44
CA ARG A 564 -7.70 28.00 16.62
C ARG A 564 -7.63 29.51 16.90
N CYS A 565 -7.39 30.32 15.87
CA CYS A 565 -7.34 31.80 16.02
C CYS A 565 -8.68 32.36 16.50
N SER A 566 -9.81 31.89 15.96
CA SER A 566 -11.15 32.32 16.39
C SER A 566 -11.45 31.92 17.81
N PHE A 567 -10.95 30.77 18.27
CA PHE A 567 -11.15 30.26 19.64
C PHE A 567 -10.26 31.00 20.67
N SER A 568 -9.13 31.57 20.24
CA SER A 568 -8.13 32.24 21.10
C SER A 568 -8.38 33.73 21.25
N ILE A 569 -9.39 34.33 20.58
CA ILE A 569 -9.76 35.72 20.76
C ILE A 569 -10.65 35.80 22.01
N PRO A 570 -10.18 36.38 23.15
CA PRO A 570 -11.06 36.62 24.27
C PRO A 570 -12.16 37.58 23.80
N PHE A 571 -13.40 37.31 24.21
CA PHE A 571 -14.51 38.25 24.08
C PHE A 571 -14.08 39.54 24.81
N THR A 572 -13.40 40.44 24.14
CA THR A 572 -13.25 41.82 24.60
C THR A 572 -14.65 42.44 24.48
N SER A 573 -15.21 42.66 25.64
CA SER A 573 -16.48 43.31 25.91
C SER A 573 -16.87 44.31 24.81
N ALA A 574 -17.95 44.00 24.09
CA ALA A 574 -18.70 44.99 23.35
C ALA A 574 -19.08 46.13 24.31
N HIS A 575 -18.77 47.35 23.93
CA HIS A 575 -19.17 48.57 24.57
C HIS A 575 -20.65 48.51 24.98
N ILE A 576 -20.93 48.48 26.30
CA ILE A 576 -22.23 48.82 26.85
C ILE A 576 -22.23 50.35 26.96
N PRO A 577 -23.15 51.08 26.32
CA PRO A 577 -23.31 52.50 26.61
C PRO A 577 -23.84 52.67 28.03
N ASN A 578 -23.10 53.40 28.83
CA ASN A 578 -23.55 53.90 30.16
C ASN A 578 -24.80 54.73 29.98
N SER A 579 -25.95 54.25 30.51
CA SER A 579 -26.92 55.07 31.20
C SER A 579 -28.09 54.19 31.63
N LEU A 580 -28.20 53.89 32.93
CA LEU A 580 -29.40 54.07 33.73
C LEU A 580 -29.17 53.59 35.17
N THR A 581 -29.63 54.39 36.06
CA THR A 581 -29.47 54.51 37.49
C THR A 581 -29.93 53.34 38.31
N VAL A 582 -29.26 53.20 39.46
CA VAL A 582 -29.49 52.41 40.65
C VAL A 582 -30.96 52.40 41.09
N ALA A 583 -31.51 51.22 41.42
CA ALA A 583 -32.50 51.03 42.41
C ALA A 583 -32.28 49.72 43.18
N GLU A 584 -31.99 49.86 44.44
CA GLU A 584 -31.88 48.81 45.45
C GLU A 584 -33.17 47.99 45.55
N ILE A 585 -33.08 46.65 45.68
CA ILE A 585 -33.98 45.86 46.51
C ILE A 585 -33.20 44.70 47.13
N THR A 586 -33.21 44.69 48.44
CA THR A 586 -32.66 43.73 49.39
C THR A 586 -33.48 42.44 49.47
N GLY A 587 -32.76 41.27 49.52
CA GLY A 587 -32.96 39.99 50.20
C GLY A 587 -34.25 39.19 49.97
N PRO A 588 -34.36 37.94 50.44
CA PRO A 588 -33.44 37.18 51.30
C PRO A 588 -33.05 35.78 50.80
N ARG A 589 -32.15 35.14 51.57
CA ARG A 589 -31.66 33.74 51.50
C ARG A 589 -32.82 32.73 51.55
N GLY A 590 -32.67 31.64 50.80
CA GLY A 590 -33.43 30.40 50.92
C GLY A 590 -32.70 29.26 50.27
N ASP A 591 -32.36 28.27 51.08
CA ASP A 591 -31.68 27.03 50.83
C ASP A 591 -32.44 26.09 49.89
N ASP A 592 -31.67 25.10 49.39
CA ASP A 592 -32.10 23.81 48.85
C ASP A 592 -32.79 23.79 47.48
N LEU A 593 -32.03 23.28 46.50
CA LEU A 593 -32.54 22.23 45.60
C LEU A 593 -31.35 21.42 45.03
N ARG A 594 -31.24 20.22 45.56
CA ARG A 594 -30.44 19.13 44.96
C ARG A 594 -30.96 18.88 43.54
N GLY A 595 -30.09 19.08 42.55
CA GLY A 595 -30.32 18.64 41.18
C GLY A 595 -29.97 17.16 41.05
N ASP A 596 -30.93 16.39 40.61
CA ASP A 596 -30.82 14.94 40.37
C ASP A 596 -29.71 14.59 39.41
N ALA A 597 -28.79 13.77 39.87
CA ALA A 597 -27.80 13.08 39.05
C ALA A 597 -28.54 12.07 38.16
N ILE A 598 -28.35 12.18 36.85
CA ILE A 598 -28.77 11.16 35.88
C ILE A 598 -27.92 9.90 36.13
N PRO A 599 -28.53 8.72 36.28
CA PRO A 599 -27.79 7.50 36.58
C PRO A 599 -26.87 7.12 35.42
N SER A 600 -25.58 6.92 35.69
CA SER A 600 -24.52 6.48 34.78
C SER A 600 -24.59 4.99 34.40
N SER A 601 -25.80 4.38 34.38
CA SER A 601 -25.97 2.93 34.23
C SER A 601 -26.47 2.45 32.85
N ILE A 602 -26.37 3.26 31.78
CA ILE A 602 -26.78 2.86 30.42
C ILE A 602 -25.60 2.82 29.42
N LEU A 603 -24.39 3.11 29.82
CA LEU A 603 -23.20 2.93 29.01
C LEU A 603 -22.23 1.98 29.73
N GLY A 604 -22.59 0.70 29.78
CA GLY A 604 -21.70 -0.36 30.23
C GLY A 604 -20.60 -0.60 29.19
N PHE A 605 -19.64 0.28 29.14
CA PHE A 605 -18.31 0.01 28.58
C PHE A 605 -17.37 0.17 29.77
N GLU A 606 -16.87 -0.98 30.22
CA GLU A 606 -15.77 -1.01 31.17
C GLU A 606 -14.60 -0.25 30.57
N ASP A 607 -14.25 0.88 31.20
CA ASP A 607 -13.16 1.80 30.85
C ASP A 607 -11.76 1.22 31.15
N ASP A 608 -11.64 -0.10 31.30
CA ASP A 608 -10.41 -0.79 31.69
C ASP A 608 -9.61 -1.35 30.49
N MET A 609 -9.65 -0.67 29.33
CA MET A 609 -8.62 -0.91 28.32
C MET A 609 -7.58 0.20 28.39
N ASP A 610 -6.63 0.02 29.25
CA ASP A 610 -5.40 0.82 29.36
C ASP A 610 -4.54 0.64 28.10
N TRP A 611 -4.86 1.41 27.05
CA TRP A 611 -4.15 1.49 25.79
C TRP A 611 -3.00 2.49 25.89
N ASN A 612 -2.23 2.40 26.99
CA ASN A 612 -1.05 3.21 27.16
C ASN A 612 0.02 2.74 26.14
N LEU A 613 0.58 3.67 25.37
CA LEU A 613 1.75 3.39 24.53
C LEU A 613 2.93 2.87 25.39
N ASP A 614 2.99 3.18 26.69
CA ASP A 614 3.95 2.61 27.63
C ASP A 614 3.79 1.09 27.77
N SER A 615 2.61 0.53 27.50
CA SER A 615 2.41 -0.93 27.37
C SER A 615 2.87 -1.48 26.01
N ILE A 616 3.07 -0.62 25.03
CA ILE A 616 3.61 -0.92 23.70
C ILE A 616 5.12 -0.58 23.65
N CYS A 617 5.59 0.34 24.49
CA CYS A 617 6.99 0.61 24.75
C CYS A 617 7.56 -0.40 25.75
N PHE A 618 8.79 -0.84 25.50
CA PHE A 618 9.49 -1.73 26.44
C PHE A 618 9.71 -1.02 27.79
N PRO A 619 9.53 -1.71 28.96
CA PRO A 619 9.55 -1.09 30.28
C PRO A 619 10.86 -0.41 30.69
N ASP A 620 11.96 -0.57 29.97
CA ASP A 620 13.31 -0.13 30.36
C ASP A 620 13.90 0.94 29.41
N TRP A 621 13.09 1.59 28.59
CA TRP A 621 13.62 2.64 27.70
C TRP A 621 13.32 4.04 28.25
N ASN A 622 14.24 4.54 29.05
CA ASN A 622 14.37 5.96 29.38
C ASN A 622 15.41 6.55 28.41
N PRO A 623 15.14 7.69 27.75
CA PRO A 623 16.03 8.30 26.77
C PRO A 623 17.38 8.73 27.35
#